data_0a7fc051839f149e5ef39e6eb6e61cf1
#
_entry.id   0a7fc051839f149e5ef39e6eb6e61cf1
#
_cell.length_a   1.000
_cell.length_b   1.000
_cell.length_c   1.000
_cell.angle_alpha   90.00
_cell.angle_beta   90.00
_cell.angle_gamma   90.00
#
_symmetry.space_group_name_H-M   'P 1'
#
loop_
_entity.id
_entity.type
_entity.pdbx_description
1 polymer ?
#
loop_
_entity_poly.entity_id
_entity_poly.type
_entity_poly.pdbx_seq_one_letter_code
_entity_poly.pdbx_strand_id
1 'polypeptide(L)'
;MRWIDMHCDTVSEIYKNRKGTLMKNTLCVDMERLERAGAQMQFFACFVNLKDYRTDLRYADEKKTKNPGIYIQNADGTGEDKESEDRAYKAVRRMISYAKEEIDRCNQADRKIKQQNTCFLNPVLTVEEGGVLGGKTERIDELYEEGVRLMTLTWNYELYRQSKQC
;
A
#
# COMPACT_ATOMS: atom_id res chain seq x y z
N MET A 1 26.17 -12.17 4.94
CA MET A 1 25.88 -11.44 3.69
C MET A 1 24.79 -10.44 4.03
N ARG A 2 24.91 -9.18 3.60
CA ARG A 2 23.89 -8.14 3.80
C ARG A 2 23.14 -7.93 2.49
N TRP A 3 21.83 -7.74 2.55
CA TRP A 3 20.99 -7.65 1.36
C TRP A 3 19.83 -6.67 1.57
N ILE A 4 19.20 -6.27 0.49
CA ILE A 4 18.05 -5.37 0.44
C ILE A 4 16.95 -6.10 -0.33
N ASP A 5 15.74 -6.12 0.23
CA ASP A 5 14.55 -6.58 -0.46
C ASP A 5 13.70 -5.38 -0.87
N MET A 6 13.40 -5.29 -2.15
CA MET A 6 12.76 -4.12 -2.75
C MET A 6 11.23 -4.17 -2.69
N HIS A 7 10.63 -5.30 -2.24
CA HIS A 7 9.17 -5.40 -2.20
C HIS A 7 8.67 -6.53 -1.31
N CYS A 8 7.68 -6.24 -0.47
CA CYS A 8 6.79 -7.26 0.09
C CYS A 8 5.45 -6.65 0.52
N ASP A 9 4.38 -7.46 0.46
CA ASP A 9 3.01 -7.08 0.77
C ASP A 9 2.61 -7.33 2.22
N THR A 10 3.54 -7.64 3.09
CA THR A 10 3.26 -8.00 4.49
C THR A 10 2.38 -6.98 5.20
N VAL A 11 2.66 -5.68 5.03
CA VAL A 11 1.85 -4.61 5.63
C VAL A 11 0.41 -4.67 5.14
N SER A 12 0.21 -4.80 3.83
CA SER A 12 -1.13 -4.89 3.23
C SER A 12 -1.90 -6.09 3.76
N GLU A 13 -1.24 -7.23 3.90
CA GLU A 13 -1.87 -8.46 4.39
C GLU A 13 -2.23 -8.41 5.87
N ILE A 14 -1.33 -7.96 6.74
CA ILE A 14 -1.65 -7.82 8.18
C ILE A 14 -2.70 -6.73 8.41
N TYR A 15 -2.67 -5.64 7.63
CA TYR A 15 -3.68 -4.60 7.72
C TYR A 15 -5.09 -5.12 7.38
N LYS A 16 -5.23 -5.88 6.29
CA LYS A 16 -6.51 -6.45 5.85
C LYS A 16 -7.02 -7.52 6.81
N ASN A 17 -6.16 -8.43 7.21
CA ASN A 17 -6.55 -9.64 7.94
C ASN A 17 -6.50 -9.47 9.46
N ARG A 18 -5.85 -8.43 9.96
CA ARG A 18 -5.63 -8.16 11.39
C ARG A 18 -5.01 -9.34 12.14
N LYS A 19 -4.18 -10.15 11.47
CA LYS A 19 -3.52 -11.33 12.03
C LYS A 19 -2.02 -11.13 12.12
N GLY A 20 -1.49 -11.16 13.34
CA GLY A 20 -0.07 -10.93 13.60
C GLY A 20 0.30 -9.44 13.61
N THR A 21 1.59 -9.19 13.67
CA THR A 21 2.22 -7.87 13.67
C THR A 21 3.33 -7.82 12.64
N LEU A 22 3.86 -6.64 12.36
CA LEU A 22 5.02 -6.53 11.50
C LEU A 22 6.26 -7.16 12.13
N MET A 23 6.37 -7.14 13.48
CA MET A 23 7.45 -7.78 14.22
C MET A 23 7.43 -9.29 14.02
N LYS A 24 6.25 -9.91 14.16
CA LYS A 24 6.06 -11.35 14.07
C LYS A 24 4.69 -11.71 13.52
N ASN A 25 4.66 -12.54 12.51
CA ASN A 25 3.43 -13.01 11.87
C ASN A 25 3.58 -14.42 11.30
N THR A 26 2.51 -14.93 10.70
CA THR A 26 2.48 -16.25 10.04
C THR A 26 2.68 -16.17 8.53
N LEU A 27 2.93 -14.97 7.99
CA LEU A 27 3.25 -14.77 6.58
C LEU A 27 4.72 -15.11 6.31
N CYS A 28 5.17 -14.91 5.07
CA CYS A 28 6.56 -15.23 4.67
C CYS A 28 7.59 -14.25 5.25
N VAL A 29 7.21 -13.00 5.46
CA VAL A 29 8.13 -11.92 5.87
C VAL A 29 7.65 -11.27 7.17
N ASP A 30 8.57 -11.11 8.14
CA ASP A 30 8.43 -10.28 9.33
C ASP A 30 9.80 -9.76 9.79
N MET A 31 9.81 -8.79 10.69
CA MET A 31 11.03 -8.11 11.13
C MET A 31 12.00 -9.09 11.82
N GLU A 32 11.51 -10.02 12.66
CA GLU A 32 12.36 -11.02 13.32
C GLU A 32 13.11 -11.90 12.32
N ARG A 33 12.42 -12.36 11.28
CA ARG A 33 13.03 -13.21 10.23
C ARG A 33 13.99 -12.43 9.34
N LEU A 34 13.63 -11.21 8.96
CA LEU A 34 14.49 -10.33 8.16
C LEU A 34 15.81 -10.04 8.88
N GLU A 35 15.76 -9.69 10.16
CA GLU A 35 16.96 -9.45 10.96
C GLU A 35 17.85 -10.68 11.07
N ARG A 36 17.26 -11.84 11.39
CA ARG A 36 18.01 -13.11 11.44
C ARG A 36 18.64 -13.48 10.10
N ALA A 37 18.00 -13.11 8.99
CA ALA A 37 18.52 -13.34 7.65
C ALA A 37 19.57 -12.31 7.21
N GLY A 38 19.81 -11.26 8.00
CA GLY A 38 20.79 -10.23 7.70
C GLY A 38 20.33 -9.18 6.69
N ALA A 39 19.02 -8.98 6.57
CA ALA A 39 18.47 -7.88 5.77
C ALA A 39 18.88 -6.53 6.34
N GLN A 40 19.29 -5.61 5.47
CA GLN A 40 19.61 -4.24 5.82
C GLN A 40 18.43 -3.30 5.60
N MET A 41 17.64 -3.57 4.58
CA MET A 41 16.51 -2.74 4.18
C MET A 41 15.41 -3.63 3.62
N GLN A 42 14.18 -3.29 3.95
CA GLN A 42 12.98 -3.91 3.42
C GLN A 42 12.01 -2.84 2.96
N PHE A 43 11.55 -2.95 1.72
CA PHE A 43 10.50 -2.11 1.18
C PHE A 43 9.14 -2.79 1.42
N PHE A 44 8.31 -2.15 2.23
CA PHE A 44 6.98 -2.61 2.58
C PHE A 44 5.92 -1.90 1.75
N ALA A 45 5.19 -2.64 0.94
CA ALA A 45 4.18 -2.09 0.06
C ALA A 45 2.84 -1.86 0.80
N CYS A 46 2.32 -0.66 0.64
CA CYS A 46 0.94 -0.32 0.94
C CYS A 46 0.13 -0.46 -0.35
N PHE A 47 -0.45 -1.64 -0.56
CA PHE A 47 -1.18 -1.98 -1.76
C PHE A 47 -2.68 -1.84 -1.59
N VAL A 48 -3.32 -1.16 -2.53
CA VAL A 48 -4.77 -1.15 -2.71
C VAL A 48 -5.11 -1.51 -4.15
N ASN A 49 -6.07 -2.41 -4.32
CA ASN A 49 -6.59 -2.71 -5.65
C ASN A 49 -7.67 -1.67 -5.98
N LEU A 50 -7.45 -0.84 -6.99
CA LEU A 50 -8.40 0.21 -7.40
C LEU A 50 -9.78 -0.34 -7.75
N LYS A 51 -9.88 -1.58 -8.26
CA LYS A 51 -11.17 -2.22 -8.52
C LYS A 51 -12.07 -2.30 -7.29
N ASP A 52 -11.49 -2.46 -6.11
CA ASP A 52 -12.25 -2.57 -4.86
C ASP A 52 -12.91 -1.23 -4.46
N TYR A 53 -12.48 -0.14 -5.11
CA TYR A 53 -12.96 1.23 -4.83
C TYR A 53 -13.75 1.83 -5.99
N ARG A 54 -13.70 1.21 -7.18
CA ARG A 54 -14.45 1.68 -8.36
C ARG A 54 -15.90 1.23 -8.28
N THR A 55 -16.78 2.15 -8.64
CA THR A 55 -18.23 1.89 -8.73
C THR A 55 -18.69 1.71 -10.17
N ASP A 56 -17.84 2.04 -11.15
CA ASP A 56 -18.11 1.95 -12.59
C ASP A 56 -17.78 0.55 -13.14
N LEU A 57 -18.45 -0.48 -12.68
CA LEU A 57 -18.19 -1.81 -13.19
C LEU A 57 -18.81 -2.04 -14.58
N ARG A 58 -18.12 -1.59 -15.60
CA ARG A 58 -18.29 -2.21 -16.95
C ARG A 58 -17.69 -3.62 -17.05
N TYR A 59 -17.12 -4.13 -15.96
CA TYR A 59 -16.50 -5.45 -15.84
C TYR A 59 -17.05 -6.22 -14.65
N ALA A 60 -18.34 -6.11 -14.38
CA ALA A 60 -18.99 -7.10 -13.52
C ALA A 60 -19.16 -8.38 -14.34
N ASP A 61 -18.21 -9.27 -14.22
CA ASP A 61 -18.47 -10.68 -14.47
C ASP A 61 -19.48 -11.10 -13.39
N GLU A 62 -20.77 -11.12 -13.77
CA GLU A 62 -21.95 -11.33 -12.90
C GLU A 62 -21.86 -12.60 -12.04
N LYS A 63 -20.88 -13.44 -12.28
CA LYS A 63 -20.71 -14.74 -11.63
C LYS A 63 -19.75 -14.76 -10.44
N LYS A 64 -19.03 -13.67 -10.13
CA LYS A 64 -17.98 -13.69 -9.10
C LYS A 64 -18.08 -12.67 -7.95
N THR A 65 -19.02 -11.76 -7.96
CA THR A 65 -19.14 -10.77 -6.87
C THR A 65 -20.15 -11.21 -5.82
N LYS A 66 -19.66 -11.58 -4.65
CA LYS A 66 -20.48 -11.86 -3.46
C LYS A 66 -21.12 -10.61 -2.82
N ASN A 67 -20.85 -9.43 -3.36
CA ASN A 67 -21.48 -8.17 -2.98
C ASN A 67 -21.84 -7.38 -4.23
N PRO A 68 -23.10 -7.36 -4.65
CA PRO A 68 -23.56 -6.46 -5.69
C PRO A 68 -23.62 -5.04 -5.12
N GLY A 69 -22.52 -4.29 -5.26
CA GLY A 69 -22.53 -2.85 -5.07
C GLY A 69 -23.47 -2.21 -6.10
N ILE A 70 -24.20 -1.19 -5.70
CA ILE A 70 -25.09 -0.42 -6.58
C ILE A 70 -24.21 0.28 -7.62
N TYR A 71 -24.35 -0.11 -8.89
CA TYR A 71 -23.64 0.49 -10.01
C TYR A 71 -24.46 1.64 -10.57
N ILE A 72 -23.93 2.85 -10.48
CA ILE A 72 -24.50 4.01 -11.15
C ILE A 72 -23.63 4.30 -12.38
N GLN A 73 -24.22 4.19 -13.56
CA GLN A 73 -23.56 4.54 -14.83
C GLN A 73 -23.80 6.02 -15.11
N ASN A 74 -22.72 6.81 -15.15
CA ASN A 74 -22.75 8.10 -15.81
C ASN A 74 -22.12 7.97 -17.19
N ALA A 75 -22.84 8.38 -18.21
CA ALA A 75 -22.48 8.18 -19.62
C ALA A 75 -21.28 9.02 -20.08
N ASP A 76 -20.83 9.98 -19.27
CA ASP A 76 -19.74 10.92 -19.59
C ASP A 76 -18.41 10.63 -18.92
N GLY A 77 -18.34 9.67 -17.99
CA GLY A 77 -17.09 9.20 -17.39
C GLY A 77 -16.39 10.20 -16.47
N THR A 78 -17.02 11.31 -16.08
CA THR A 78 -16.32 12.44 -15.44
C THR A 78 -16.52 12.59 -13.93
N GLY A 79 -17.49 11.90 -13.33
CA GLY A 79 -17.86 12.10 -11.91
C GLY A 79 -17.41 10.98 -10.96
N GLU A 80 -17.51 9.75 -11.38
CA GLU A 80 -17.42 8.59 -10.48
C GLU A 80 -15.99 8.12 -10.23
N ASP A 81 -15.11 8.28 -11.20
CA ASP A 81 -13.69 7.90 -11.07
C ASP A 81 -13.00 8.71 -9.98
N LYS A 82 -13.30 10.01 -9.86
CA LYS A 82 -12.67 10.88 -8.83
C LYS A 82 -13.03 10.48 -7.40
N GLU A 83 -14.27 10.12 -7.14
CA GLU A 83 -14.69 9.71 -5.79
C GLU A 83 -14.10 8.34 -5.42
N SER A 84 -14.00 7.42 -6.37
CA SER A 84 -13.38 6.12 -6.13
C SER A 84 -11.88 6.24 -5.89
N GLU A 85 -11.19 7.10 -6.64
CA GLU A 85 -9.77 7.42 -6.45
C GLU A 85 -9.52 8.11 -5.10
N ASP A 86 -10.41 9.02 -4.68
CA ASP A 86 -10.32 9.65 -3.36
C ASP A 86 -10.56 8.63 -2.23
N ARG A 87 -11.43 7.65 -2.40
CA ARG A 87 -11.62 6.54 -1.45
C ARG A 87 -10.38 5.65 -1.38
N ALA A 88 -9.79 5.29 -2.53
CA ALA A 88 -8.57 4.50 -2.61
C ALA A 88 -7.39 5.23 -1.96
N TYR A 89 -7.26 6.53 -2.24
CA TYR A 89 -6.24 7.38 -1.62
C TYR A 89 -6.37 7.42 -0.09
N LYS A 90 -7.59 7.63 0.43
CA LYS A 90 -7.86 7.57 1.88
C LYS A 90 -7.54 6.21 2.47
N ALA A 91 -7.75 5.13 1.73
CA ALA A 91 -7.45 3.77 2.19
C ALA A 91 -5.94 3.55 2.28
N VAL A 92 -5.17 3.97 1.27
CA VAL A 92 -3.70 3.93 1.29
C VAL A 92 -3.14 4.71 2.47
N ARG A 93 -3.62 5.93 2.72
CA ARG A 93 -3.15 6.75 3.85
C ARG A 93 -3.42 6.09 5.20
N ARG A 94 -4.58 5.45 5.38
CA ARG A 94 -4.86 4.66 6.60
C ARG A 94 -3.90 3.48 6.76
N MET A 95 -3.54 2.83 5.66
CA MET A 95 -2.57 1.73 5.66
C MET A 95 -1.17 2.22 6.00
N ILE A 96 -0.75 3.37 5.45
CA ILE A 96 0.52 4.03 5.78
C ILE A 96 0.56 4.37 7.28
N SER A 97 -0.49 4.97 7.84
CA SER A 97 -0.56 5.26 9.28
C SER A 97 -0.40 3.99 10.12
N TYR A 98 -1.11 2.93 9.76
CA TYR A 98 -0.98 1.63 10.42
C TYR A 98 0.44 1.07 10.31
N ALA A 99 1.06 1.12 9.12
CA ALA A 99 2.42 0.65 8.92
C ALA A 99 3.45 1.42 9.77
N LYS A 100 3.29 2.74 9.89
CA LYS A 100 4.14 3.56 10.76
C LYS A 100 4.01 3.16 12.22
N GLU A 101 2.79 2.94 12.71
CA GLU A 101 2.58 2.46 14.08
C GLU A 101 3.25 1.09 14.32
N GLU A 102 3.14 0.16 13.38
CA GLU A 102 3.80 -1.14 13.47
C GLU A 102 5.33 -1.02 13.47
N ILE A 103 5.89 -0.18 12.60
CA ILE A 103 7.33 0.10 12.55
C ILE A 103 7.81 0.73 13.87
N ASP A 104 7.07 1.68 14.41
CA ASP A 104 7.41 2.31 15.69
C ASP A 104 7.37 1.31 16.84
N ARG A 105 6.40 0.39 16.87
CA ARG A 105 6.36 -0.71 17.84
C ARG A 105 7.58 -1.61 17.72
N CYS A 106 7.99 -1.96 16.50
CA CYS A 106 9.20 -2.74 16.25
C CYS A 106 10.44 -2.02 16.79
N ASN A 107 10.61 -0.75 16.45
CA ASN A 107 11.74 0.07 16.90
C ASN A 107 11.79 0.20 18.43
N GLN A 108 10.65 0.32 19.09
CA GLN A 108 10.58 0.38 20.55
C GLN A 108 10.94 -0.95 21.20
N ALA A 109 10.49 -2.06 20.63
CA ALA A 109 10.83 -3.40 21.10
C ALA A 109 12.34 -3.66 20.98
N ASP A 110 12.93 -3.29 19.84
CA ASP A 110 14.36 -3.42 19.60
C ASP A 110 15.21 -2.60 20.57
N ARG A 111 14.83 -1.37 20.86
CA ARG A 111 15.54 -0.52 21.83
C ARG A 111 15.54 -1.12 23.24
N LYS A 112 14.49 -1.84 23.62
CA LYS A 112 14.41 -2.52 24.93
C LYS A 112 15.28 -3.76 25.03
N ILE A 113 15.47 -4.48 23.92
CA ILE A 113 16.18 -5.77 23.87
C ILE A 113 17.66 -5.57 23.62
N LYS A 114 18.03 -4.58 22.78
CA LYS A 114 19.38 -4.37 22.29
C LYS A 114 20.05 -3.19 22.96
N GLN A 115 20.79 -3.45 24.05
CA GLN A 115 21.66 -2.45 24.69
C GLN A 115 22.93 -2.14 23.90
N GLN A 116 23.23 -2.84 22.80
CA GLN A 116 24.47 -2.67 22.02
C GLN A 116 24.28 -2.87 20.53
N ASN A 117 24.81 -1.92 19.76
CA ASN A 117 25.23 -1.93 18.33
C ASN A 117 24.83 -3.13 17.48
N THR A 118 23.58 -3.22 17.09
CA THR A 118 23.13 -4.17 16.07
C THR A 118 22.64 -3.44 14.83
N CYS A 119 22.94 -4.03 13.67
CA CYS A 119 22.49 -3.53 12.38
C CYS A 119 20.98 -3.44 12.38
N PHE A 120 20.46 -2.21 12.38
CA PHE A 120 19.03 -1.98 12.30
C PHE A 120 18.56 -2.26 10.88
N LEU A 121 17.58 -3.15 10.75
CA LEU A 121 16.81 -3.23 9.53
C LEU A 121 16.11 -1.88 9.31
N ASN A 122 16.30 -1.32 8.11
CA ASN A 122 15.65 -0.07 7.71
C ASN A 122 14.36 -0.39 6.94
N PRO A 123 13.18 -0.25 7.56
CA PRO A 123 11.92 -0.40 6.87
C PRO A 123 11.62 0.85 6.03
N VAL A 124 11.29 0.66 4.75
CA VAL A 124 10.92 1.71 3.82
C VAL A 124 9.48 1.52 3.39
N LEU A 125 8.67 2.56 3.50
CA LEU A 125 7.28 2.52 3.04
C LEU A 125 7.19 2.82 1.55
N THR A 126 6.40 2.01 0.86
CA THR A 126 6.11 2.20 -0.56
C THR A 126 4.61 2.15 -0.81
N VAL A 127 4.18 2.73 -1.92
CA VAL A 127 2.80 2.61 -2.41
C VAL A 127 2.83 1.81 -3.70
N GLU A 128 2.08 0.75 -3.75
CA GLU A 128 1.83 0.01 -4.97
C GLU A 128 0.45 0.38 -5.52
N GLU A 129 0.39 0.79 -6.77
CA GLU A 129 -0.76 1.33 -7.49
C GLU A 129 -0.82 2.86 -7.50
N GLY A 130 -0.09 3.47 -8.45
CA GLY A 130 -0.05 4.93 -8.65
C GLY A 130 -1.39 5.56 -9.02
N GLY A 131 -2.36 4.77 -9.48
CA GLY A 131 -3.71 5.23 -9.74
C GLY A 131 -4.43 5.82 -8.53
N VAL A 132 -3.96 5.53 -7.30
CA VAL A 132 -4.48 6.17 -6.07
C VAL A 132 -4.28 7.68 -6.05
N LEU A 133 -3.36 8.21 -6.85
CA LEU A 133 -3.15 9.65 -6.97
C LEU A 133 -4.36 10.36 -7.59
N GLY A 134 -5.14 9.66 -8.43
CA GLY A 134 -6.30 10.24 -9.08
C GLY A 134 -5.96 11.45 -9.95
N GLY A 135 -4.78 11.44 -10.59
CA GLY A 135 -4.28 12.56 -11.37
C GLY A 135 -3.86 13.81 -10.58
N LYS A 136 -3.86 13.73 -9.24
CA LYS A 136 -3.51 14.83 -8.34
C LYS A 136 -2.04 14.72 -7.94
N THR A 137 -1.16 15.47 -8.58
CA THR A 137 0.29 15.43 -8.33
C THR A 137 0.69 15.88 -6.94
N GLU A 138 -0.09 16.77 -6.32
CA GLU A 138 0.09 17.23 -4.94
C GLU A 138 0.06 16.08 -3.92
N ARG A 139 -0.63 14.97 -4.24
CA ARG A 139 -0.65 13.77 -3.41
C ARG A 139 0.70 13.06 -3.30
N ILE A 140 1.59 13.29 -4.26
CA ILE A 140 2.97 12.76 -4.21
C ILE A 140 3.71 13.42 -3.04
N ASP A 141 3.60 14.74 -2.92
CA ASP A 141 4.22 15.48 -1.82
C ASP A 141 3.63 15.05 -0.47
N GLU A 142 2.30 14.90 -0.38
CA GLU A 142 1.64 14.41 0.83
C GLU A 142 2.15 13.02 1.23
N LEU A 143 2.26 12.10 0.29
CA LEU A 143 2.77 10.75 0.56
C LEU A 143 4.25 10.75 0.95
N TYR A 144 5.06 11.63 0.32
CA TYR A 144 6.45 11.81 0.68
C TYR A 144 6.61 12.31 2.13
N GLU A 145 5.83 13.31 2.53
CA GLU A 145 5.80 13.80 3.91
C GLU A 145 5.32 12.74 4.91
N GLU A 146 4.46 11.84 4.48
CA GLU A 146 4.05 10.67 5.29
C GLU A 146 5.10 9.56 5.38
N GLY A 147 6.23 9.68 4.68
CA GLY A 147 7.35 8.75 4.76
C GLY A 147 7.42 7.73 3.63
N VAL A 148 6.58 7.82 2.61
CA VAL A 148 6.69 7.00 1.40
C VAL A 148 7.93 7.41 0.61
N ARG A 149 8.70 6.44 0.09
CA ARG A 149 9.95 6.71 -0.65
C ARG A 149 10.01 6.02 -2.01
N LEU A 150 9.04 5.20 -2.33
CA LEU A 150 8.93 4.58 -3.63
C LEU A 150 7.45 4.39 -3.97
N MET A 151 7.11 4.52 -5.24
CA MET A 151 5.77 4.26 -5.75
C MET A 151 5.87 3.45 -7.05
N THR A 152 5.07 2.40 -7.15
CA THR A 152 4.82 1.70 -8.41
C THR A 152 3.76 2.47 -9.18
N LEU A 153 4.14 3.07 -10.31
CA LEU A 153 3.24 3.95 -11.06
C LEU A 153 2.07 3.22 -11.71
N THR A 154 2.34 2.02 -12.22
CA THR A 154 1.31 1.21 -12.90
C THR A 154 1.33 -0.21 -12.34
N TRP A 155 0.16 -0.78 -12.11
CA TRP A 155 0.02 -2.20 -11.81
C TRP A 155 -0.79 -2.90 -12.90
N ASN A 156 -2.12 -2.74 -12.92
CA ASN A 156 -2.99 -3.38 -13.92
C ASN A 156 -3.89 -2.38 -14.66
N TYR A 157 -3.74 -1.09 -14.40
CA TYR A 157 -4.61 -0.05 -14.94
C TYR A 157 -3.80 1.08 -15.56
N GLU A 158 -4.36 1.69 -16.60
CA GLU A 158 -3.80 2.92 -17.16
C GLU A 158 -3.91 4.05 -16.13
N LEU A 159 -2.79 4.72 -15.85
CA LEU A 159 -2.70 5.86 -14.93
C LEU A 159 -3.46 7.09 -15.43
N TYR A 160 -3.56 7.23 -16.74
CA TYR A 160 -4.19 8.35 -17.41
C TYR A 160 -5.03 7.84 -18.58
N ARG A 161 -6.34 7.98 -18.51
CA ARG A 161 -7.07 8.26 -19.73
C ARG A 161 -6.68 9.68 -20.12
N GLN A 162 -5.71 9.82 -21.02
CA GLN A 162 -5.61 11.05 -21.78
C GLN A 162 -6.98 11.27 -22.39
N SER A 163 -7.66 12.34 -21.98
CA SER A 163 -8.77 12.86 -22.76
C SER A 163 -8.25 12.98 -24.18
N LYS A 164 -8.78 12.19 -25.09
CA LYS A 164 -8.58 12.40 -26.52
C LYS A 164 -9.19 13.77 -26.82
N GLN A 165 -8.41 14.81 -26.68
CA GLN A 165 -8.60 16.05 -27.40
C GLN A 165 -7.63 16.00 -28.56
N CYS A 166 -8.11 15.53 -29.68
CA CYS A 166 -7.68 15.95 -31.02
C CYS A 166 -8.75 16.87 -31.56
#